data_5500d97de42e56a19ad6154fbc9e2a3e
#
_entry.id   5500d97de42e56a19ad6154fbc9e2a3e
#
_cell.length_a   1.000
_cell.length_b   1.000
_cell.length_c   1.000
_cell.angle_alpha   90.00
_cell.angle_beta   90.00
_cell.angle_gamma   90.00
#
_symmetry.space_group_name_H-M   'P 1'
#
loop_
_entity.id
_entity.type
_entity.pdbx_description
1 polymer ?
#
loop_
_entity_poly.entity_id
_entity_poly.type
_entity_poly.pdbx_seq_one_letter_code
_entity_poly.pdbx_strand_id
1 'polypeptide(L)'
;AVAGDLMLYADDAKVFSTAQLRMGSGTSGLLVTEVKKEMKESAPKSRLAIIDGSPGIGCPVIASLSGVDMVLIVAEPSISGLSDMERIIRTAEGFDTKIAVCTNKHDMNADISEKIEQFCRERGLPFAGRIPFDPAAVRAVNHAQTIVDIECPSGTAVTQIFEKTMALLFD
;
A
#
# COMPACT_ATOMS: atom_id res chain seq x y z
N ALA A 1 26.17 14.13 -5.58
CA ALA A 1 25.09 15.04 -5.16
C ALA A 1 24.18 14.29 -4.20
N VAL A 2 23.73 14.94 -3.12
CA VAL A 2 22.80 14.36 -2.15
C VAL A 2 21.40 14.33 -2.78
N ALA A 3 20.81 13.13 -2.91
CA ALA A 3 19.54 12.93 -3.60
C ALA A 3 18.31 13.21 -2.70
N GLY A 4 18.47 13.09 -1.40
CA GLY A 4 17.40 13.30 -0.41
C GLY A 4 17.93 13.15 1.01
N ASP A 5 17.08 13.38 1.96
CA ASP A 5 17.38 13.26 3.39
C ASP A 5 16.58 12.09 3.97
N LEU A 6 17.27 11.11 4.56
CA LEU A 6 16.69 9.98 5.29
C LEU A 6 16.34 10.40 6.71
N MET A 7 15.20 9.95 7.21
CA MET A 7 14.73 10.21 8.57
C MET A 7 14.30 8.89 9.21
N LEU A 8 14.89 8.58 10.35
CA LEU A 8 14.58 7.39 11.14
C LEU A 8 14.08 7.80 12.51
N TYR A 9 12.94 7.27 12.89
CA TYR A 9 12.34 7.43 14.20
C TYR A 9 12.14 6.05 14.81
N ALA A 10 12.61 5.84 16.01
CA ALA A 10 12.53 4.55 16.69
C ALA A 10 12.14 4.73 18.16
N ASP A 11 11.32 3.81 18.65
CA ASP A 11 11.06 3.59 20.06
C ASP A 11 11.24 2.09 20.39
N ASP A 12 10.92 1.67 21.61
CA ASP A 12 11.10 0.28 22.06
C ASP A 12 10.20 -0.73 21.30
N ALA A 13 9.14 -0.26 20.63
CA ALA A 13 8.11 -1.09 20.01
C ALA A 13 8.10 -1.01 18.48
N LYS A 14 8.49 0.10 17.88
CA LYS A 14 8.35 0.38 16.46
C LYS A 14 9.45 1.27 15.90
N VAL A 15 9.69 1.07 14.61
CA VAL A 15 10.59 1.88 13.81
C VAL A 15 9.81 2.49 12.66
N PHE A 16 9.99 3.77 12.42
CA PHE A 16 9.46 4.49 11.27
C PHE A 16 10.62 5.07 10.46
N SER A 17 10.82 4.56 9.26
CA SER A 17 11.83 5.04 8.32
C SER A 17 11.14 5.73 7.15
N THR A 18 11.58 6.94 6.83
CA THR A 18 11.07 7.74 5.72
C THR A 18 12.16 8.56 5.09
N ALA A 19 11.87 9.19 3.96
CA ALA A 19 12.82 10.07 3.31
C ALA A 19 12.12 11.19 2.54
N GLN A 20 12.82 12.31 2.44
CA GLN A 20 12.42 13.43 1.60
C GLN A 20 13.36 13.56 0.40
N LEU A 21 12.81 13.31 -0.80
CA LEU A 21 13.55 13.47 -2.05
C LEU A 21 13.78 14.95 -2.36
N ARG A 22 14.98 15.31 -2.78
CA ARG A 22 15.26 16.66 -3.30
C ARG A 22 14.76 16.77 -4.74
N MET A 23 14.08 17.86 -5.05
CA MET A 23 13.51 18.12 -6.37
C MET A 23 14.58 17.99 -7.47
N GLY A 24 14.27 17.23 -8.53
CA GLY A 24 15.18 17.07 -9.68
C GLY A 24 16.29 16.03 -9.51
N SER A 25 16.37 15.31 -8.38
CA SER A 25 17.44 14.32 -8.14
C SER A 25 17.36 13.05 -8.99
N GLY A 26 16.20 12.72 -9.55
CA GLY A 26 16.01 11.57 -10.46
C GLY A 26 16.25 10.17 -9.88
N THR A 27 16.50 10.03 -8.57
CA THR A 27 16.92 8.78 -7.91
C THR A 27 15.89 8.23 -6.93
N SER A 28 14.59 8.41 -7.23
CA SER A 28 13.50 8.05 -6.33
C SER A 28 13.48 6.54 -5.95
N GLY A 29 13.75 5.64 -6.90
CA GLY A 29 13.81 4.21 -6.62
C GLY A 29 14.96 3.83 -5.68
N LEU A 30 16.14 4.46 -5.83
CA LEU A 30 17.26 4.24 -4.92
C LEU A 30 16.93 4.71 -3.50
N LEU A 31 16.25 5.84 -3.38
CA LEU A 31 15.84 6.36 -2.07
C LEU A 31 14.89 5.41 -1.35
N VAL A 32 13.91 4.82 -2.05
CA VAL A 32 13.02 3.78 -1.48
C VAL A 32 13.83 2.57 -0.99
N THR A 33 14.84 2.15 -1.75
CA THR A 33 15.71 1.05 -1.36
C THR A 33 16.47 1.36 -0.07
N GLU A 34 17.02 2.57 0.06
CA GLU A 34 17.74 3.00 1.27
C GLU A 34 16.80 3.10 2.48
N VAL A 35 15.57 3.64 2.32
CA VAL A 35 14.55 3.67 3.38
C VAL A 35 14.23 2.27 3.90
N LYS A 36 14.05 1.30 3.00
CA LYS A 36 13.78 -0.10 3.37
C LYS A 36 14.96 -0.76 4.08
N LYS A 37 16.18 -0.49 3.61
CA LYS A 37 17.40 -0.99 4.21
C LYS A 37 17.56 -0.47 5.65
N GLU A 38 17.43 0.82 5.84
CA GLU A 38 17.53 1.48 7.14
C GLU A 38 16.49 0.94 8.13
N MET A 39 15.23 0.79 7.67
CA MET A 39 14.17 0.18 8.47
C MET A 39 14.54 -1.25 8.90
N LYS A 40 15.03 -2.07 7.97
CA LYS A 40 15.39 -3.47 8.25
C LYS A 40 16.55 -3.60 9.23
N GLU A 41 17.56 -2.76 9.09
CA GLU A 41 18.73 -2.73 9.98
C GLU A 41 18.36 -2.26 11.39
N SER A 42 17.42 -1.31 11.49
CA SER A 42 16.99 -0.72 12.77
C SER A 42 15.90 -1.53 13.49
N ALA A 43 15.21 -2.45 12.79
CA ALA A 43 14.13 -3.25 13.34
C ALA A 43 14.31 -4.77 13.09
N PRO A 44 15.44 -5.39 13.44
CA PRO A 44 15.74 -6.77 13.08
C PRO A 44 14.82 -7.82 13.72
N LYS A 45 14.06 -7.45 14.77
CA LYS A 45 13.12 -8.33 15.48
C LYS A 45 11.65 -8.05 15.15
N SER A 46 11.36 -7.12 14.27
CA SER A 46 9.98 -6.81 13.90
C SER A 46 9.35 -7.99 13.16
N ARG A 47 8.15 -8.36 13.57
CA ARG A 47 7.36 -9.43 12.94
C ARG A 47 6.60 -8.98 11.70
N LEU A 48 6.36 -7.67 11.59
CA LEU A 48 5.63 -7.06 10.49
C LEU A 48 6.31 -5.74 10.11
N ALA A 49 6.49 -5.54 8.80
CA ALA A 49 6.88 -4.27 8.22
C ALA A 49 5.84 -3.86 7.19
N ILE A 50 5.40 -2.60 7.24
CA ILE A 50 4.47 -2.03 6.29
C ILE A 50 5.22 -0.98 5.47
N ILE A 51 5.15 -1.10 4.15
CA ILE A 51 5.79 -0.19 3.21
C ILE A 51 4.69 0.56 2.47
N ASP A 52 4.64 1.88 2.64
CA ASP A 52 3.78 2.75 1.84
C ASP A 52 4.36 2.86 0.42
N GLY A 53 3.72 2.18 -0.52
CA GLY A 53 4.16 2.10 -1.91
C GLY A 53 3.79 3.36 -2.69
N SER A 54 4.73 3.86 -3.49
CA SER A 54 4.46 4.98 -4.40
C SER A 54 3.36 4.62 -5.41
N PRO A 55 2.54 5.58 -5.84
CA PRO A 55 1.60 5.36 -6.93
C PRO A 55 2.30 5.17 -8.28
N GLY A 56 1.60 4.56 -9.24
CA GLY A 56 2.09 4.36 -10.61
C GLY A 56 2.88 3.06 -10.80
N ILE A 57 3.79 3.05 -11.78
CA ILE A 57 4.52 1.85 -12.24
C ILE A 57 6.03 2.10 -12.41
N GLY A 58 6.53 3.20 -11.90
CA GLY A 58 7.94 3.61 -12.06
C GLY A 58 8.91 2.90 -11.11
N CYS A 59 10.19 3.29 -11.19
CA CYS A 59 11.25 2.74 -10.34
C CYS A 59 10.95 2.72 -8.83
N PRO A 60 10.27 3.71 -8.23
CA PRO A 60 9.91 3.66 -6.82
C PRO A 60 8.96 2.51 -6.48
N VAL A 61 8.00 2.21 -7.38
CA VAL A 61 7.07 1.08 -7.21
C VAL A 61 7.83 -0.24 -7.23
N ILE A 62 8.71 -0.43 -8.23
CA ILE A 62 9.56 -1.62 -8.34
C ILE A 62 10.42 -1.79 -7.08
N ALA A 63 11.01 -0.70 -6.58
CA ALA A 63 11.79 -0.72 -5.36
C ALA A 63 10.95 -1.05 -4.11
N SER A 64 9.68 -0.60 -4.06
CA SER A 64 8.75 -0.94 -2.99
C SER A 64 8.37 -2.43 -3.02
N LEU A 65 8.13 -3.00 -4.20
CA LEU A 65 7.74 -4.40 -4.40
C LEU A 65 8.88 -5.39 -4.15
N SER A 66 10.13 -4.99 -4.39
CA SER A 66 11.29 -5.88 -4.29
C SER A 66 11.49 -6.40 -2.87
N GLY A 67 11.46 -7.72 -2.68
CA GLY A 67 11.78 -8.38 -1.40
C GLY A 67 10.73 -8.16 -0.31
N VAL A 68 9.46 -7.99 -0.69
CA VAL A 68 8.31 -8.05 0.23
C VAL A 68 7.62 -9.40 0.12
N ASP A 69 7.06 -9.88 1.22
CA ASP A 69 6.34 -11.15 1.26
C ASP A 69 4.94 -11.04 0.64
N MET A 70 4.33 -9.85 0.73
CA MET A 70 2.99 -9.61 0.20
C MET A 70 2.80 -8.17 -0.28
N VAL A 71 1.99 -8.02 -1.32
CA VAL A 71 1.52 -6.74 -1.86
C VAL A 71 0.01 -6.65 -1.73
N LEU A 72 -0.49 -5.64 -1.02
CA LEU A 72 -1.90 -5.25 -1.06
C LEU A 72 -2.05 -4.09 -2.05
N ILE A 73 -2.75 -4.32 -3.15
CA ILE A 73 -3.06 -3.31 -4.16
C ILE A 73 -4.38 -2.64 -3.80
N VAL A 74 -4.33 -1.33 -3.57
CA VAL A 74 -5.50 -0.50 -3.27
C VAL A 74 -5.92 0.21 -4.55
N ALA A 75 -6.95 -0.31 -5.22
CA ALA A 75 -7.43 0.20 -6.49
C ALA A 75 -8.58 1.20 -6.31
N GLU A 76 -8.59 2.28 -7.07
CA GLU A 76 -9.77 3.14 -7.20
C GLU A 76 -10.63 2.71 -8.40
N PRO A 77 -11.99 2.79 -8.31
CA PRO A 77 -12.88 2.32 -9.35
C PRO A 77 -12.99 3.35 -10.49
N SER A 78 -11.91 3.46 -11.26
CA SER A 78 -11.81 4.26 -12.48
C SER A 78 -11.16 3.44 -13.59
N ILE A 79 -11.31 3.87 -14.85
CA ILE A 79 -10.68 3.20 -16.00
C ILE A 79 -9.16 3.21 -15.85
N SER A 80 -8.58 4.33 -15.41
CA SER A 80 -7.15 4.43 -15.12
C SER A 80 -6.74 3.53 -13.95
N GLY A 81 -7.51 3.53 -12.84
CA GLY A 81 -7.23 2.71 -11.67
C GLY A 81 -7.24 1.21 -11.98
N LEU A 82 -8.19 0.73 -12.80
CA LEU A 82 -8.20 -0.65 -13.29
C LEU A 82 -6.96 -0.98 -14.12
N SER A 83 -6.59 -0.10 -15.06
CA SER A 83 -5.39 -0.29 -15.89
C SER A 83 -4.10 -0.29 -15.08
N ASP A 84 -3.99 0.62 -14.11
CA ASP A 84 -2.81 0.70 -13.24
C ASP A 84 -2.72 -0.51 -12.30
N MET A 85 -3.85 -0.98 -11.76
CA MET A 85 -3.93 -2.22 -10.99
C MET A 85 -3.40 -3.41 -11.80
N GLU A 86 -3.85 -3.60 -13.04
CA GLU A 86 -3.38 -4.67 -13.91
C GLU A 86 -1.86 -4.61 -14.16
N ARG A 87 -1.32 -3.40 -14.33
CA ARG A 87 0.12 -3.20 -14.54
C ARG A 87 0.93 -3.53 -13.29
N ILE A 88 0.45 -3.12 -12.12
CA ILE A 88 1.10 -3.43 -10.84
C ILE A 88 1.07 -4.93 -10.59
N ILE A 89 -0.05 -5.60 -10.85
CA ILE A 89 -0.17 -7.07 -10.72
C ILE A 89 0.88 -7.75 -11.60
N ARG A 90 0.96 -7.42 -12.90
CA ARG A 90 1.98 -8.00 -13.80
C ARG A 90 3.40 -7.72 -13.34
N THR A 91 3.66 -6.58 -12.74
CA THR A 91 4.97 -6.26 -12.18
C THR A 91 5.25 -7.09 -10.94
N ALA A 92 4.27 -7.22 -10.03
CA ALA A 92 4.39 -8.00 -8.80
C ALA A 92 4.54 -9.51 -9.06
N GLU A 93 3.89 -10.04 -10.11
CA GLU A 93 4.07 -11.43 -10.57
C GLU A 93 5.51 -11.77 -10.95
N GLY A 94 6.33 -10.77 -11.28
CA GLY A 94 7.78 -10.93 -11.53
C GLY A 94 8.62 -11.04 -10.26
N PHE A 95 8.02 -10.83 -9.09
CA PHE A 95 8.63 -11.02 -7.77
C PHE A 95 7.92 -12.18 -7.09
N ASP A 96 8.64 -13.00 -6.37
CA ASP A 96 8.06 -14.11 -5.61
C ASP A 96 7.32 -13.57 -4.36
N THR A 97 6.16 -12.93 -4.59
CA THR A 97 5.37 -12.23 -3.58
C THR A 97 3.89 -12.58 -3.69
N LYS A 98 3.21 -12.72 -2.55
CA LYS A 98 1.74 -12.85 -2.51
C LYS A 98 1.09 -11.55 -2.95
N ILE A 99 -0.03 -11.63 -3.67
CA ILE A 99 -0.77 -10.46 -4.15
C ILE A 99 -2.20 -10.54 -3.65
N ALA A 100 -2.70 -9.44 -3.09
CA ALA A 100 -4.12 -9.25 -2.81
C ALA A 100 -4.57 -7.87 -3.32
N VAL A 101 -5.88 -7.73 -3.56
CA VAL A 101 -6.48 -6.49 -4.07
C VAL A 101 -7.62 -6.06 -3.16
N CYS A 102 -7.76 -4.77 -2.95
CA CYS A 102 -8.98 -4.17 -2.40
C CYS A 102 -9.39 -2.94 -3.22
N THR A 103 -10.66 -2.55 -3.14
CA THR A 103 -11.16 -1.36 -3.84
C THR A 103 -11.43 -0.25 -2.84
N ASN A 104 -10.82 0.93 -3.05
CA ASN A 104 -11.10 2.14 -2.28
C ASN A 104 -12.18 2.96 -2.98
N LYS A 105 -13.06 3.61 -2.20
CA LYS A 105 -14.19 4.42 -2.69
C LYS A 105 -15.07 3.64 -3.68
N HIS A 106 -15.35 2.37 -3.35
CA HIS A 106 -15.99 1.42 -4.27
C HIS A 106 -17.34 1.88 -4.80
N ASP A 107 -18.04 2.71 -4.04
CA ASP A 107 -19.37 3.27 -4.31
C ASP A 107 -19.35 4.48 -5.28
N MET A 108 -18.18 5.05 -5.57
CA MET A 108 -18.03 6.11 -6.56
C MET A 108 -18.29 5.63 -8.00
N ASN A 109 -18.02 4.35 -8.27
CA ASN A 109 -18.33 3.71 -9.54
C ASN A 109 -18.51 2.19 -9.34
N ALA A 110 -19.77 1.78 -9.13
CA ALA A 110 -20.10 0.39 -8.84
C ALA A 110 -19.72 -0.56 -9.98
N ASP A 111 -19.92 -0.16 -11.24
CA ASP A 111 -19.64 -1.00 -12.42
C ASP A 111 -18.13 -1.30 -12.53
N ILE A 112 -17.28 -0.32 -12.30
CA ILE A 112 -15.82 -0.53 -12.33
C ILE A 112 -15.37 -1.30 -11.09
N SER A 113 -15.96 -1.08 -9.92
CA SER A 113 -15.68 -1.87 -8.72
C SER A 113 -15.97 -3.36 -8.95
N GLU A 114 -17.08 -3.66 -9.60
CA GLU A 114 -17.44 -5.04 -9.93
C GLU A 114 -16.48 -5.67 -10.95
N LYS A 115 -16.04 -4.90 -11.94
CA LYS A 115 -15.00 -5.35 -12.91
C LYS A 115 -13.67 -5.66 -12.22
N ILE A 116 -13.24 -4.87 -11.23
CA ILE A 116 -12.04 -5.14 -10.44
C ILE A 116 -12.17 -6.48 -9.71
N GLU A 117 -13.30 -6.74 -9.05
CA GLU A 117 -13.54 -8.01 -8.38
C GLU A 117 -13.62 -9.19 -9.36
N GLN A 118 -14.30 -9.00 -10.49
CA GLN A 118 -14.37 -10.03 -11.52
C GLN A 118 -12.98 -10.37 -12.04
N PHE A 119 -12.15 -9.38 -12.32
CA PHE A 119 -10.77 -9.58 -12.71
C PHE A 119 -9.99 -10.39 -11.67
N CYS A 120 -10.14 -10.08 -10.37
CA CYS A 120 -9.51 -10.85 -9.31
C CYS A 120 -9.97 -12.31 -9.30
N ARG A 121 -11.28 -12.56 -9.43
CA ARG A 121 -11.84 -13.92 -9.49
C ARG A 121 -11.30 -14.72 -10.66
N GLU A 122 -11.27 -14.11 -11.87
CA GLU A 122 -10.80 -14.75 -13.10
C GLU A 122 -9.30 -15.11 -13.04
N ARG A 123 -8.52 -14.31 -12.31
CA ARG A 123 -7.07 -14.52 -12.13
C ARG A 123 -6.73 -15.34 -10.88
N GLY A 124 -7.71 -15.75 -10.07
CA GLY A 124 -7.48 -16.43 -8.81
C GLY A 124 -6.74 -15.59 -7.76
N LEU A 125 -6.85 -14.25 -7.86
CA LEU A 125 -6.24 -13.33 -6.90
C LEU A 125 -7.16 -13.10 -5.70
N PRO A 126 -6.66 -13.14 -4.47
CA PRO A 126 -7.41 -12.78 -3.28
C PRO A 126 -7.95 -11.34 -3.37
N PHE A 127 -9.26 -11.18 -3.20
CA PHE A 127 -9.88 -9.88 -3.04
C PHE A 127 -10.14 -9.62 -1.55
N ALA A 128 -9.42 -8.64 -0.98
CA ALA A 128 -9.43 -8.39 0.45
C ALA A 128 -10.69 -7.67 0.93
N GLY A 129 -11.27 -6.79 0.11
CA GLY A 129 -12.52 -6.10 0.46
C GLY A 129 -12.74 -4.79 -0.25
N ARG A 130 -13.81 -4.08 0.15
CA ARG A 130 -14.23 -2.79 -0.40
C ARG A 130 -14.23 -1.73 0.70
N ILE A 131 -13.68 -0.57 0.44
CA ILE A 131 -13.73 0.61 1.32
C ILE A 131 -14.71 1.59 0.69
N PRO A 132 -15.77 2.02 1.39
CA PRO A 132 -16.68 3.04 0.87
C PRO A 132 -16.02 4.42 0.84
N PHE A 133 -16.54 5.32 0.00
CA PHE A 133 -16.23 6.74 0.12
C PHE A 133 -16.80 7.28 1.44
N ASP A 134 -15.95 7.89 2.25
CA ASP A 134 -16.35 8.38 3.57
C ASP A 134 -15.70 9.75 3.85
N PRO A 135 -16.48 10.82 3.97
CA PRO A 135 -15.95 12.14 4.37
C PRO A 135 -15.28 12.14 5.75
N ALA A 136 -15.55 11.13 6.58
CA ALA A 136 -14.88 10.98 7.87
C ALA A 136 -13.38 10.80 7.73
N ALA A 137 -12.90 10.17 6.65
CA ALA A 137 -11.47 10.03 6.37
C ALA A 137 -10.75 11.37 6.27
N VAL A 138 -11.34 12.33 5.57
CA VAL A 138 -10.79 13.70 5.45
C VAL A 138 -10.77 14.40 6.81
N ARG A 139 -11.85 14.25 7.59
CA ARG A 139 -11.91 14.83 8.94
C ARG A 139 -10.85 14.23 9.86
N ALA A 140 -10.66 12.92 9.84
CA ALA A 140 -9.64 12.25 10.65
C ALA A 140 -8.25 12.81 10.35
N VAL A 141 -7.85 12.84 9.09
CA VAL A 141 -6.54 13.38 8.68
C VAL A 141 -6.34 14.83 9.12
N ASN A 142 -7.37 15.69 8.96
CA ASN A 142 -7.30 17.08 9.38
C ASN A 142 -7.16 17.26 10.91
N HIS A 143 -7.49 16.25 11.69
CA HIS A 143 -7.31 16.21 13.15
C HIS A 143 -6.13 15.35 13.60
N ALA A 144 -5.21 15.01 12.69
CA ALA A 144 -4.08 14.13 12.94
C ALA A 144 -4.49 12.76 13.54
N GLN A 145 -5.66 12.26 13.14
CA GLN A 145 -6.18 10.94 13.49
C GLN A 145 -6.15 10.03 12.28
N THR A 146 -6.10 8.73 12.50
CA THR A 146 -6.30 7.75 11.44
C THR A 146 -7.78 7.40 11.29
N ILE A 147 -8.16 6.85 10.15
CA ILE A 147 -9.55 6.46 9.91
C ILE A 147 -10.03 5.35 10.86
N VAL A 148 -9.11 4.57 11.44
CA VAL A 148 -9.42 3.51 12.40
C VAL A 148 -9.57 4.00 13.84
N ASP A 149 -9.19 5.25 14.12
CA ASP A 149 -9.36 5.88 15.44
C ASP A 149 -10.78 6.42 15.66
N ILE A 150 -11.61 6.43 14.61
CA ILE A 150 -12.97 6.95 14.63
C ILE A 150 -13.98 5.90 14.18
N GLU A 151 -15.14 5.89 14.82
CA GLU A 151 -16.22 4.97 14.45
C GLU A 151 -16.90 5.44 13.15
N CYS A 152 -16.60 4.75 12.04
CA CYS A 152 -17.13 5.08 10.72
C CYS A 152 -17.07 3.87 9.77
N PRO A 153 -17.89 3.87 8.69
CA PRO A 153 -17.96 2.73 7.76
C PRO A 153 -16.62 2.42 7.09
N SER A 154 -15.86 3.43 6.68
CA SER A 154 -14.55 3.21 6.05
C SER A 154 -13.51 2.69 7.04
N GLY A 155 -13.52 3.14 8.30
CA GLY A 155 -12.63 2.62 9.35
C GLY A 155 -12.89 1.14 9.63
N THR A 156 -14.16 0.74 9.72
CA THR A 156 -14.54 -0.67 9.86
C THR A 156 -14.06 -1.50 8.66
N ALA A 157 -14.27 -1.01 7.44
CA ALA A 157 -13.83 -1.70 6.23
C ALA A 157 -12.30 -1.87 6.17
N VAL A 158 -11.55 -0.83 6.51
CA VAL A 158 -10.08 -0.87 6.56
C VAL A 158 -9.60 -1.90 7.58
N THR A 159 -10.20 -1.97 8.76
CA THR A 159 -9.86 -2.97 9.78
C THR A 159 -10.09 -4.39 9.27
N GLN A 160 -11.23 -4.67 8.65
CA GLN A 160 -11.54 -5.99 8.08
C GLN A 160 -10.57 -6.37 6.95
N ILE A 161 -10.22 -5.42 6.08
CA ILE A 161 -9.24 -5.63 5.01
C ILE A 161 -7.87 -5.94 5.59
N PHE A 162 -7.45 -5.22 6.64
CA PHE A 162 -6.20 -5.46 7.32
C PHE A 162 -6.16 -6.87 7.93
N GLU A 163 -7.19 -7.29 8.66
CA GLU A 163 -7.29 -8.63 9.25
C GLU A 163 -7.19 -9.72 8.19
N LYS A 164 -7.93 -9.56 7.07
CA LYS A 164 -7.89 -10.51 5.95
C LYS A 164 -6.52 -10.53 5.28
N THR A 165 -5.88 -9.38 5.12
CA THR A 165 -4.52 -9.28 4.56
C THR A 165 -3.51 -9.98 5.46
N MET A 166 -3.62 -9.82 6.78
CA MET A 166 -2.75 -10.51 7.73
C MET A 166 -2.96 -12.03 7.70
N ALA A 167 -4.20 -12.50 7.63
CA ALA A 167 -4.47 -13.92 7.43
C ALA A 167 -3.78 -14.46 6.17
N LEU A 168 -3.95 -13.79 5.04
CA LEU A 168 -3.30 -14.18 3.77
C LEU A 168 -1.76 -14.13 3.81
N LEU A 169 -1.19 -13.22 4.60
CA LEU A 169 0.27 -13.10 4.73
C LEU A 169 0.86 -14.25 5.53
N PHE A 170 0.21 -14.66 6.62
CA PHE A 170 0.75 -15.62 7.59
C PHE A 170 0.27 -17.07 7.40
N ASP A 171 -0.67 -17.31 6.46
CA ASP A 171 -1.06 -18.65 5.97
C ASP A 171 -0.04 -19.19 4.94
#